data_2ea373c74bd0fb2ea370240cdfb23a68
#
_entry.id   2ea373c74bd0fb2ea370240cdfb23a68
#
_cell.length_a   1.000
_cell.length_b   1.000
_cell.length_c   1.000
_cell.angle_alpha   90.00
_cell.angle_beta   90.00
_cell.angle_gamma   90.00
#
_symmetry.space_group_name_H-M   'P 1'
#
loop_
_entity.id
_entity.type
_entity.pdbx_description
1 polymer ?
#
loop_
_entity_poly.entity_id
_entity_poly.type
_entity_poly.pdbx_seq_one_letter_code
_entity_poly.pdbx_strand_id
1 'polypeptide(L)'
;MKIALLGYGKMGKVIERIALERGHEIVLKKDHDNTFEGLLNADVAIDFSVPDSAVGNISECLNNGIPVISGTTGWLADYPKMVQLCEEKNGSFIYASNFSLGVNVFFELNEYLAKMMVNLKQYNVSMEEIHHTQKLDAPSGTAITLAEGVIKHTDYANWTLETPISNDSSNSEQAKQIHIEVKRIENVPGTHSIFYDSEVDQIEIKHTAHSREGFALGAVVAAEWLVGKKGVFTMKDVLGLTSK
;
A
#
# COMPACT_ATOMS: atom_id res chain seq x y z
N MET A 1 22.26 8.66 4.65
CA MET A 1 21.76 9.49 3.54
C MET A 1 20.99 10.68 4.07
N LYS A 2 20.85 11.70 3.24
CA LYS A 2 20.10 12.93 3.50
C LYS A 2 18.71 12.83 2.93
N ILE A 3 17.68 13.04 3.77
CA ILE A 3 16.28 12.84 3.40
C ILE A 3 15.53 14.17 3.45
N ALA A 4 14.73 14.45 2.42
CA ALA A 4 13.73 15.50 2.42
C ALA A 4 12.36 14.88 2.77
N LEU A 5 11.68 15.41 3.78
CA LEU A 5 10.32 15.04 4.14
C LEU A 5 9.32 16.04 3.56
N LEU A 6 8.47 15.57 2.65
CA LEU A 6 7.42 16.35 2.01
C LEU A 6 6.08 15.93 2.63
N GLY A 7 5.55 16.78 3.50
CA GLY A 7 4.48 16.46 4.43
C GLY A 7 5.02 16.14 5.83
N TYR A 8 4.91 17.12 6.75
CA TYR A 8 5.45 16.97 8.11
C TYR A 8 4.33 16.88 9.16
N GLY A 9 3.26 16.14 8.82
CA GLY A 9 2.16 15.78 9.71
C GLY A 9 2.51 14.59 10.65
N LYS A 10 1.48 13.85 11.06
CA LYS A 10 1.66 12.67 11.94
C LYS A 10 2.63 11.64 11.38
N MET A 11 2.49 11.28 10.08
CA MET A 11 3.39 10.32 9.44
C MET A 11 4.81 10.86 9.26
N GLY A 12 4.96 12.10 8.80
CA GLY A 12 6.28 12.72 8.63
C GLY A 12 7.13 12.69 9.91
N LYS A 13 6.51 12.94 11.08
CA LYS A 13 7.18 12.88 12.38
C LYS A 13 7.63 11.46 12.76
N VAL A 14 6.84 10.44 12.42
CA VAL A 14 7.23 9.04 12.68
C VAL A 14 8.34 8.62 11.72
N ILE A 15 8.26 9.01 10.43
CA ILE A 15 9.30 8.77 9.43
C ILE A 15 10.62 9.42 9.85
N GLU A 16 10.59 10.68 10.32
CA GLU A 16 11.77 11.35 10.85
C GLU A 16 12.44 10.56 11.95
N ARG A 17 11.68 10.17 12.98
CA ARG A 17 12.23 9.41 14.12
C ARG A 17 12.92 8.14 13.65
N ILE A 18 12.25 7.34 12.78
CA ILE A 18 12.80 6.10 12.27
C ILE A 18 14.03 6.36 11.38
N ALA A 19 14.00 7.39 10.54
CA ALA A 19 15.14 7.77 9.72
C ALA A 19 16.36 8.14 10.57
N LEU A 20 16.18 8.93 11.62
CA LEU A 20 17.25 9.30 12.57
C LEU A 20 17.79 8.08 13.33
N GLU A 21 16.92 7.18 13.81
CA GLU A 21 17.30 5.93 14.47
C GLU A 21 18.12 5.02 13.56
N ARG A 22 17.89 5.10 12.23
CA ARG A 22 18.66 4.36 11.19
C ARG A 22 19.93 5.11 10.73
N GLY A 23 20.27 6.25 11.35
CA GLY A 23 21.49 7.00 11.05
C GLY A 23 21.38 7.91 9.82
N HIS A 24 20.18 8.33 9.43
CA HIS A 24 19.97 9.30 8.35
C HIS A 24 19.85 10.71 8.89
N GLU A 25 20.03 11.70 8.02
CA GLU A 25 19.89 13.12 8.29
C GLU A 25 18.65 13.68 7.60
N ILE A 26 17.86 14.51 8.27
CA ILE A 26 16.73 15.22 7.66
C ILE A 26 17.18 16.62 7.28
N VAL A 27 17.20 16.91 5.97
CA VAL A 27 17.66 18.20 5.43
C VAL A 27 16.53 19.14 5.04
N LEU A 28 15.31 18.60 4.91
CA LEU A 28 14.10 19.39 4.64
C LEU A 28 12.91 18.76 5.34
N LYS A 29 12.11 19.62 6.00
CA LYS A 29 10.78 19.27 6.53
C LYS A 29 9.79 20.25 5.94
N LYS A 30 9.11 19.83 4.84
CA LYS A 30 8.13 20.67 4.17
C LYS A 30 6.74 20.42 4.74
N ASP A 31 6.12 21.49 5.23
CA ASP A 31 4.71 21.56 5.58
C ASP A 31 3.99 22.57 4.66
N HIS A 32 2.73 22.92 4.91
CA HIS A 32 1.90 23.73 4.03
C HIS A 32 2.54 25.05 3.56
N ASP A 33 3.28 25.72 4.45
CA ASP A 33 3.80 27.08 4.23
C ASP A 33 5.29 27.11 3.86
N ASN A 34 5.95 25.96 3.73
CA ASN A 34 7.38 25.89 3.49
C ASN A 34 7.71 25.76 2.01
N THR A 35 8.80 26.41 1.62
CA THR A 35 9.42 26.26 0.28
C THR A 35 10.13 24.92 0.14
N PHE A 36 10.70 24.67 -1.04
CA PHE A 36 11.60 23.53 -1.29
C PHE A 36 13.07 23.85 -0.94
N GLU A 37 13.30 24.87 -0.12
CA GLU A 37 14.64 25.22 0.33
C GLU A 37 15.29 24.05 1.10
N GLY A 38 16.44 23.61 0.60
CA GLY A 38 17.12 22.41 1.12
C GLY A 38 16.89 21.14 0.33
N LEU A 39 15.91 21.07 -0.60
CA LEU A 39 15.64 19.88 -1.39
C LEU A 39 16.87 19.39 -2.16
N LEU A 40 17.64 20.31 -2.75
CA LEU A 40 18.86 19.99 -3.52
C LEU A 40 19.99 19.37 -2.68
N ASN A 41 19.88 19.41 -1.33
CA ASN A 41 20.83 18.75 -0.45
C ASN A 41 20.41 17.31 -0.12
N ALA A 42 19.23 16.86 -0.55
CA ALA A 42 18.74 15.53 -0.26
C ALA A 42 19.25 14.48 -1.25
N ASP A 43 19.50 13.27 -0.76
CA ASP A 43 19.76 12.08 -1.56
C ASP A 43 18.44 11.44 -2.05
N VAL A 44 17.34 11.66 -1.31
CA VAL A 44 16.01 11.13 -1.59
C VAL A 44 14.93 11.95 -0.88
N ALA A 45 13.74 12.02 -1.47
CA ALA A 45 12.55 12.62 -0.86
C ALA A 45 11.51 11.56 -0.49
N ILE A 46 10.81 11.78 0.62
CA ILE A 46 9.70 10.95 1.11
C ILE A 46 8.48 11.86 1.20
N ASP A 47 7.47 11.61 0.36
CA ASP A 47 6.21 12.36 0.31
C ASP A 47 5.07 11.62 1.02
N PHE A 48 4.64 12.18 2.14
CA PHE A 48 3.42 11.82 2.88
C PHE A 48 2.66 13.10 3.22
N SER A 49 2.15 13.75 2.18
CA SER A 49 1.47 15.04 2.25
C SER A 49 -0.06 14.90 2.10
N VAL A 50 -0.66 15.82 1.38
CA VAL A 50 -2.09 15.83 1.02
C VAL A 50 -2.24 15.68 -0.50
N PRO A 51 -3.40 15.19 -1.01
CA PRO A 51 -3.59 14.93 -2.44
C PRO A 51 -3.22 16.11 -3.33
N ASP A 52 -3.63 17.32 -2.96
CA ASP A 52 -3.41 18.56 -3.75
C ASP A 52 -1.93 18.96 -3.84
N SER A 53 -1.09 18.48 -2.93
CA SER A 53 0.35 18.79 -2.90
C SER A 53 1.21 17.71 -3.55
N ALA A 54 0.72 16.48 -3.67
CA ALA A 54 1.51 15.32 -4.07
C ALA A 54 2.15 15.50 -5.46
N VAL A 55 1.36 15.89 -6.45
CA VAL A 55 1.83 16.11 -7.83
C VAL A 55 2.92 17.17 -7.88
N GLY A 56 2.73 18.29 -7.17
CA GLY A 56 3.73 19.35 -7.07
C GLY A 56 5.03 18.89 -6.40
N ASN A 57 4.91 18.16 -5.29
CA ASN A 57 6.04 17.62 -4.55
C ASN A 57 6.86 16.62 -5.41
N ILE A 58 6.19 15.68 -6.05
CA ILE A 58 6.84 14.67 -6.92
C ILE A 58 7.51 15.35 -8.12
N SER A 59 6.79 16.29 -8.77
CA SER A 59 7.31 17.02 -9.93
C SER A 59 8.57 17.81 -9.58
N GLU A 60 8.57 18.49 -8.44
CA GLU A 60 9.75 19.27 -7.99
C GLU A 60 10.95 18.36 -7.76
N CYS A 61 10.76 17.21 -7.11
CA CYS A 61 11.81 16.22 -6.92
C CYS A 61 12.38 15.72 -8.26
N LEU A 62 11.51 15.26 -9.16
CA LEU A 62 11.93 14.71 -10.46
C LEU A 62 12.63 15.76 -11.34
N ASN A 63 12.13 17.01 -11.36
CA ASN A 63 12.76 18.10 -12.10
C ASN A 63 14.15 18.45 -11.59
N ASN A 64 14.42 18.24 -10.31
CA ASN A 64 15.72 18.47 -9.69
C ASN A 64 16.59 17.20 -9.59
N GLY A 65 16.15 16.07 -10.17
CA GLY A 65 16.90 14.80 -10.18
C GLY A 65 16.96 14.10 -8.84
N ILE A 66 16.08 14.48 -7.88
CA ILE A 66 15.99 13.86 -6.55
C ILE A 66 15.07 12.65 -6.64
N PRO A 67 15.53 11.44 -6.29
CA PRO A 67 14.69 10.26 -6.14
C PRO A 67 13.53 10.53 -5.16
N VAL A 68 12.32 10.04 -5.47
CA VAL A 68 11.16 10.30 -4.62
C VAL A 68 10.30 9.06 -4.42
N ILE A 69 9.89 8.82 -3.18
CA ILE A 69 8.81 7.90 -2.87
C ILE A 69 7.58 8.69 -2.41
N SER A 70 6.39 8.25 -2.78
CA SER A 70 5.13 8.87 -2.34
C SER A 70 4.16 7.84 -1.78
N GLY A 71 3.71 8.08 -0.54
CA GLY A 71 2.62 7.38 0.12
C GLY A 71 1.34 8.20 0.20
N THR A 72 1.32 9.38 -0.38
CA THR A 72 0.12 10.22 -0.47
C THR A 72 -0.89 9.58 -1.42
N THR A 73 -2.14 9.47 -0.99
CA THR A 73 -3.24 8.91 -1.80
C THR A 73 -4.15 10.01 -2.35
N GLY A 74 -5.09 9.65 -3.24
CA GLY A 74 -6.11 10.58 -3.75
C GLY A 74 -5.67 11.46 -4.92
N TRP A 75 -4.51 11.22 -5.55
CA TRP A 75 -3.98 11.97 -6.70
C TRP A 75 -3.73 11.09 -7.94
N LEU A 76 -4.11 9.82 -7.91
CA LEU A 76 -3.74 8.83 -8.95
C LEU A 76 -4.26 9.13 -10.37
N ALA A 77 -5.22 10.04 -10.54
CA ALA A 77 -5.58 10.54 -11.86
C ALA A 77 -4.37 11.15 -12.61
N ASP A 78 -3.41 11.70 -11.88
CA ASP A 78 -2.19 12.28 -12.43
C ASP A 78 -0.98 11.33 -12.40
N TYR A 79 -1.14 10.10 -11.89
CA TYR A 79 -0.04 9.11 -11.82
C TYR A 79 0.65 8.87 -13.19
N PRO A 80 -0.09 8.71 -14.32
CA PRO A 80 0.55 8.54 -15.63
C PRO A 80 1.46 9.71 -16.03
N LYS A 81 1.09 10.94 -15.64
CA LYS A 81 1.92 12.13 -15.89
C LYS A 81 3.22 12.09 -15.08
N MET A 82 3.17 11.61 -13.83
CA MET A 82 4.37 11.50 -13.00
C MET A 82 5.30 10.39 -13.48
N VAL A 83 4.74 9.29 -14.00
CA VAL A 83 5.52 8.24 -14.68
C VAL A 83 6.25 8.81 -15.89
N GLN A 84 5.53 9.51 -16.78
CA GLN A 84 6.12 10.15 -17.96
C GLN A 84 7.21 11.15 -17.57
N LEU A 85 6.96 12.01 -16.57
CA LEU A 85 7.95 12.96 -16.09
C LEU A 85 9.20 12.25 -15.53
N CYS A 86 9.02 11.16 -14.80
CA CYS A 86 10.12 10.36 -14.29
C CYS A 86 11.00 9.80 -15.43
N GLU A 87 10.39 9.29 -16.49
CA GLU A 87 11.07 8.79 -17.68
C GLU A 87 11.81 9.92 -18.43
N GLU A 88 11.15 11.05 -18.70
CA GLU A 88 11.74 12.21 -19.37
C GLU A 88 12.95 12.78 -18.63
N LYS A 89 12.91 12.75 -17.29
CA LYS A 89 14.00 13.26 -16.44
C LYS A 89 15.05 12.21 -16.10
N ASN A 90 14.91 10.97 -16.60
CA ASN A 90 15.71 9.83 -16.15
C ASN A 90 15.77 9.78 -14.62
N GLY A 91 14.61 9.96 -14.00
CA GLY A 91 14.39 10.08 -12.56
C GLY A 91 14.27 8.73 -11.86
N SER A 92 13.83 8.77 -10.60
CA SER A 92 13.62 7.59 -9.77
C SER A 92 12.38 7.81 -8.93
N PHE A 93 11.37 6.93 -9.07
CA PHE A 93 10.07 7.13 -8.45
C PHE A 93 9.46 5.83 -7.93
N ILE A 94 8.91 5.87 -6.72
CA ILE A 94 8.02 4.83 -6.17
C ILE A 94 6.73 5.49 -5.71
N TYR A 95 5.61 4.92 -6.12
CA TYR A 95 4.33 5.14 -5.46
C TYR A 95 3.85 3.84 -4.82
N ALA A 96 3.33 3.94 -3.59
CA ALA A 96 2.59 2.84 -2.97
C ALA A 96 1.46 3.39 -2.08
N SER A 97 0.27 2.81 -2.18
CA SER A 97 -0.83 3.09 -1.26
C SER A 97 -0.57 2.56 0.16
N ASN A 98 0.40 1.63 0.29
CA ASN A 98 0.82 1.03 1.53
C ASN A 98 2.31 0.68 1.49
N PHE A 99 3.11 1.26 2.39
CA PHE A 99 4.55 1.01 2.51
C PHE A 99 4.89 -0.08 3.54
N SER A 100 3.95 -0.61 4.31
CA SER A 100 4.25 -1.68 5.26
C SER A 100 4.87 -2.90 4.55
N LEU A 101 6.07 -3.28 4.96
CA LEU A 101 6.77 -4.44 4.40
C LEU A 101 5.94 -5.71 4.57
N GLY A 102 5.36 -5.91 5.77
CA GLY A 102 4.52 -7.07 6.07
C GLY A 102 3.25 -7.12 5.21
N VAL A 103 2.58 -5.98 4.99
CA VAL A 103 1.39 -5.91 4.12
C VAL A 103 1.75 -6.23 2.68
N ASN A 104 2.88 -5.73 2.16
CA ASN A 104 3.28 -6.03 0.79
C ASN A 104 3.67 -7.50 0.59
N VAL A 105 4.35 -8.13 1.56
CA VAL A 105 4.56 -9.58 1.56
C VAL A 105 3.23 -10.33 1.63
N PHE A 106 2.28 -9.84 2.42
CA PHE A 106 0.95 -10.44 2.55
C PHE A 106 0.14 -10.35 1.26
N PHE A 107 0.25 -9.27 0.48
CA PHE A 107 -0.34 -9.18 -0.86
C PHE A 107 0.19 -10.28 -1.79
N GLU A 108 1.50 -10.49 -1.82
CA GLU A 108 2.10 -11.53 -2.67
C GLU A 108 1.70 -12.94 -2.23
N LEU A 109 1.69 -13.19 -0.91
CA LEU A 109 1.23 -14.46 -0.35
C LEU A 109 -0.23 -14.74 -0.73
N ASN A 110 -1.10 -13.73 -0.65
CA ASN A 110 -2.51 -13.82 -1.04
C ASN A 110 -2.67 -14.15 -2.52
N GLU A 111 -1.98 -13.43 -3.43
CA GLU A 111 -2.01 -13.74 -4.87
C GLU A 111 -1.47 -15.15 -5.17
N TYR A 112 -0.40 -15.57 -4.47
CA TYR A 112 0.18 -16.90 -4.65
C TYR A 112 -0.78 -18.00 -4.19
N LEU A 113 -1.41 -17.81 -3.01
CA LEU A 113 -2.42 -18.74 -2.49
C LEU A 113 -3.62 -18.84 -3.44
N ALA A 114 -4.13 -17.70 -3.94
CA ALA A 114 -5.23 -17.67 -4.90
C ALA A 114 -4.93 -18.51 -6.17
N LYS A 115 -3.70 -18.42 -6.70
CA LYS A 115 -3.25 -19.26 -7.84
C LYS A 115 -3.26 -20.74 -7.52
N MET A 116 -2.84 -21.13 -6.32
CA MET A 116 -2.87 -22.55 -5.91
C MET A 116 -4.29 -23.07 -5.74
N MET A 117 -5.19 -22.22 -5.23
CA MET A 117 -6.57 -22.59 -4.91
C MET A 117 -7.52 -22.60 -6.10
N VAL A 118 -7.15 -22.03 -7.25
CA VAL A 118 -8.05 -21.79 -8.40
C VAL A 118 -8.78 -23.05 -8.89
N ASN A 119 -8.15 -24.21 -8.82
CA ASN A 119 -8.73 -25.49 -9.25
C ASN A 119 -9.45 -26.27 -8.13
N LEU A 120 -9.41 -25.78 -6.91
CA LEU A 120 -10.03 -26.43 -5.74
C LEU A 120 -11.40 -25.79 -5.48
N LYS A 121 -12.38 -26.11 -6.35
CA LYS A 121 -13.69 -25.45 -6.41
C LYS A 121 -14.59 -25.67 -5.18
N GLN A 122 -14.24 -26.62 -4.31
CA GLN A 122 -14.91 -26.87 -3.02
C GLN A 122 -14.62 -25.80 -1.97
N TYR A 123 -13.59 -24.97 -2.15
CA TYR A 123 -13.27 -23.87 -1.23
C TYR A 123 -13.99 -22.59 -1.64
N ASN A 124 -14.60 -21.96 -0.65
CA ASN A 124 -15.17 -20.62 -0.78
C ASN A 124 -14.26 -19.59 -0.12
N VAL A 125 -14.12 -18.43 -0.77
CA VAL A 125 -13.29 -17.34 -0.25
C VAL A 125 -14.14 -16.32 0.48
N SER A 126 -13.71 -15.95 1.68
CA SER A 126 -14.22 -14.82 2.43
C SER A 126 -13.07 -14.04 3.09
N MET A 127 -13.36 -12.83 3.54
CA MET A 127 -12.36 -11.94 4.13
C MET A 127 -12.93 -11.25 5.37
N GLU A 128 -12.04 -10.89 6.28
CA GLU A 128 -12.33 -10.05 7.43
C GLU A 128 -11.33 -8.91 7.51
N GLU A 129 -11.81 -7.70 7.81
CA GLU A 129 -10.95 -6.60 8.23
C GLU A 129 -11.39 -6.03 9.58
N ILE A 130 -10.41 -5.70 10.43
CA ILE A 130 -10.64 -5.07 11.72
C ILE A 130 -9.79 -3.82 11.82
N HIS A 131 -10.41 -2.67 12.11
CA HIS A 131 -9.75 -1.39 12.33
C HIS A 131 -10.34 -0.66 13.54
N HIS A 132 -9.63 0.39 13.97
CA HIS A 132 -10.10 1.28 15.04
C HIS A 132 -11.41 1.99 14.65
N THR A 133 -12.19 2.38 15.66
CA THR A 133 -13.52 3.01 15.50
C THR A 133 -13.51 4.34 14.75
N GLN A 134 -12.35 5.02 14.65
CA GLN A 134 -12.19 6.30 13.94
C GLN A 134 -11.96 6.13 12.42
N LYS A 135 -11.85 4.90 11.91
CA LYS A 135 -11.71 4.65 10.48
C LYS A 135 -13.06 4.76 9.79
N LEU A 136 -13.20 5.71 8.86
CA LEU A 136 -14.46 6.04 8.21
C LEU A 136 -14.72 5.21 6.96
N ASP A 137 -13.68 4.93 6.17
CA ASP A 137 -13.78 4.15 4.94
C ASP A 137 -13.99 2.65 5.24
N ALA A 138 -14.86 2.01 4.48
CA ALA A 138 -15.15 0.59 4.52
C ALA A 138 -15.53 0.09 3.11
N PRO A 139 -14.89 -0.98 2.60
CA PRO A 139 -13.71 -1.62 3.17
C PRO A 139 -12.47 -0.75 3.02
N SER A 140 -11.39 -1.08 3.74
CA SER A 140 -10.12 -0.39 3.62
C SER A 140 -9.46 -0.63 2.26
N GLY A 141 -8.62 0.30 1.80
CA GLY A 141 -7.82 0.11 0.58
C GLY A 141 -7.00 -1.18 0.59
N THR A 142 -6.50 -1.61 1.76
CA THR A 142 -5.80 -2.90 1.91
C THR A 142 -6.73 -4.09 1.65
N ALA A 143 -7.95 -4.07 2.19
CA ALA A 143 -8.92 -5.14 1.95
C ALA A 143 -9.33 -5.20 0.46
N ILE A 144 -9.53 -4.04 -0.18
CA ILE A 144 -9.81 -3.96 -1.62
C ILE A 144 -8.67 -4.59 -2.42
N THR A 145 -7.42 -4.20 -2.16
CA THR A 145 -6.24 -4.76 -2.86
C THR A 145 -6.14 -6.28 -2.67
N LEU A 146 -6.43 -6.79 -1.47
CA LEU A 146 -6.44 -8.23 -1.20
C LEU A 146 -7.54 -8.94 -2.00
N ALA A 147 -8.76 -8.40 -2.01
CA ALA A 147 -9.87 -8.95 -2.78
C ALA A 147 -9.58 -8.96 -4.29
N GLU A 148 -9.06 -7.86 -4.83
CA GLU A 148 -8.64 -7.76 -6.22
C GLU A 148 -7.54 -8.77 -6.57
N GLY A 149 -6.60 -9.01 -5.63
CA GLY A 149 -5.56 -10.04 -5.78
C GLY A 149 -6.12 -11.46 -5.89
N VAL A 150 -7.22 -11.77 -5.17
CA VAL A 150 -7.93 -13.06 -5.32
C VAL A 150 -8.72 -13.10 -6.64
N ILE A 151 -9.50 -12.06 -6.95
CA ILE A 151 -10.33 -11.95 -8.17
C ILE A 151 -9.48 -12.14 -9.42
N LYS A 152 -8.30 -11.56 -9.46
CA LYS A 152 -7.36 -11.66 -10.60
C LYS A 152 -7.01 -13.10 -11.00
N HIS A 153 -7.08 -14.05 -10.06
CA HIS A 153 -6.64 -15.43 -10.26
C HIS A 153 -7.74 -16.47 -10.11
N THR A 154 -8.97 -16.06 -9.84
CA THR A 154 -10.10 -16.97 -9.57
C THR A 154 -11.31 -16.62 -10.43
N ASP A 155 -12.42 -17.31 -10.21
CA ASP A 155 -13.71 -17.08 -10.88
C ASP A 155 -14.64 -16.11 -10.09
N TYR A 156 -14.14 -15.46 -9.06
CA TYR A 156 -14.85 -14.38 -8.39
C TYR A 156 -14.89 -13.13 -9.26
N ALA A 157 -16.06 -12.50 -9.38
CA ALA A 157 -16.24 -11.33 -10.25
C ALA A 157 -16.03 -10.00 -9.51
N ASN A 158 -16.36 -9.93 -8.23
CA ASN A 158 -16.25 -8.76 -7.40
C ASN A 158 -16.25 -9.14 -5.91
N TRP A 159 -16.26 -8.14 -5.04
CA TRP A 159 -16.45 -8.28 -3.59
C TRP A 159 -17.71 -7.54 -3.14
N THR A 160 -18.21 -7.88 -1.94
CA THR A 160 -19.38 -7.26 -1.32
C THR A 160 -19.21 -7.15 0.20
N LEU A 161 -19.86 -6.13 0.79
CA LEU A 161 -20.01 -6.00 2.25
C LEU A 161 -21.31 -6.62 2.76
N GLU A 162 -22.22 -6.97 1.85
CA GLU A 162 -23.48 -7.59 2.21
C GLU A 162 -23.25 -9.05 2.60
N THR A 163 -23.80 -9.45 3.75
CA THR A 163 -23.76 -10.85 4.15
C THR A 163 -24.57 -11.66 3.15
N PRO A 164 -24.03 -12.75 2.59
CA PRO A 164 -24.77 -13.60 1.67
C PRO A 164 -26.09 -14.05 2.34
N ILE A 165 -27.21 -13.68 1.77
CA ILE A 165 -28.51 -14.20 2.18
C ILE A 165 -28.49 -15.69 1.82
N SER A 166 -28.40 -16.55 2.84
CA SER A 166 -28.43 -18.03 2.83
C SER A 166 -28.37 -18.71 1.45
N ASN A 167 -27.45 -19.65 1.32
CA ASN A 167 -27.21 -20.53 0.20
C ASN A 167 -28.50 -21.11 -0.43
N ASP A 168 -29.22 -20.31 -1.18
CA ASP A 168 -30.18 -20.82 -2.13
C ASP A 168 -29.40 -21.10 -3.43
N SER A 169 -28.88 -22.33 -3.50
CA SER A 169 -28.10 -22.86 -4.62
C SER A 169 -28.91 -23.00 -5.94
N SER A 170 -30.07 -22.35 -5.99
CA SER A 170 -30.98 -22.44 -7.15
C SER A 170 -30.77 -21.34 -8.21
N ASN A 171 -29.92 -20.32 -7.97
CA ASN A 171 -29.60 -19.29 -8.96
C ASN A 171 -28.15 -19.42 -9.46
N SER A 172 -27.93 -20.31 -10.41
CA SER A 172 -26.65 -20.58 -11.07
C SER A 172 -26.12 -19.43 -11.96
N GLU A 173 -26.78 -18.28 -12.00
CA GLU A 173 -26.39 -17.14 -12.85
C GLU A 173 -25.78 -15.95 -12.08
N GLN A 174 -25.77 -15.97 -10.76
CA GLN A 174 -25.10 -14.89 -10.00
C GLN A 174 -23.60 -15.12 -9.95
N ALA A 175 -22.86 -14.12 -10.44
CA ALA A 175 -21.40 -14.11 -10.37
C ALA A 175 -20.93 -14.24 -8.90
N LYS A 176 -19.96 -15.12 -8.63
CA LYS A 176 -19.39 -15.30 -7.29
C LYS A 176 -18.82 -13.99 -6.78
N GLN A 177 -19.11 -13.65 -5.52
CA GLN A 177 -18.61 -12.47 -4.84
C GLN A 177 -17.82 -12.85 -3.58
N ILE A 178 -16.73 -12.14 -3.32
CA ILE A 178 -16.00 -12.29 -2.06
C ILE A 178 -16.69 -11.44 -1.01
N HIS A 179 -17.21 -12.07 0.04
CA HIS A 179 -17.75 -11.34 1.19
C HIS A 179 -16.61 -10.80 2.06
N ILE A 180 -16.64 -9.51 2.37
CA ILE A 180 -15.69 -8.85 3.28
C ILE A 180 -16.45 -8.42 4.52
N GLU A 181 -16.21 -9.10 5.65
CA GLU A 181 -16.71 -8.69 6.95
C GLU A 181 -15.87 -7.53 7.49
N VAL A 182 -16.52 -6.44 7.88
CA VAL A 182 -15.86 -5.23 8.38
C VAL A 182 -16.17 -5.04 9.86
N LYS A 183 -15.13 -5.04 10.70
CA LYS A 183 -15.23 -4.78 12.14
C LYS A 183 -14.54 -3.47 12.53
N ARG A 184 -15.10 -2.79 13.52
CA ARG A 184 -14.51 -1.57 14.12
C ARG A 184 -14.36 -1.81 15.61
N ILE A 185 -13.10 -1.93 16.07
CA ILE A 185 -12.74 -2.26 17.46
C ILE A 185 -11.72 -1.21 17.93
N GLU A 186 -11.91 -0.68 19.13
CA GLU A 186 -11.01 0.32 19.69
C GLU A 186 -9.54 -0.15 19.67
N ASN A 187 -8.65 0.77 19.36
CA ASN A 187 -7.19 0.57 19.40
C ASN A 187 -6.63 -0.52 18.48
N VAL A 188 -7.39 -1.02 17.49
CA VAL A 188 -6.87 -1.95 16.48
C VAL A 188 -6.30 -1.16 15.29
N PRO A 189 -4.98 -1.18 15.06
CA PRO A 189 -4.35 -0.44 13.95
C PRO A 189 -4.77 -0.96 12.57
N GLY A 190 -4.98 -2.26 12.46
CA GLY A 190 -5.45 -2.94 11.26
C GLY A 190 -5.13 -4.43 11.30
N THR A 191 -6.13 -5.25 11.05
CA THR A 191 -6.01 -6.71 10.87
C THR A 191 -6.76 -7.10 9.61
N HIS A 192 -6.21 -7.98 8.81
CA HIS A 192 -6.83 -8.53 7.61
C HIS A 192 -6.63 -10.03 7.58
N SER A 193 -7.71 -10.78 7.43
CA SER A 193 -7.71 -12.23 7.28
C SER A 193 -8.38 -12.62 5.95
N ILE A 194 -7.83 -13.62 5.28
CA ILE A 194 -8.44 -14.26 4.12
C ILE A 194 -8.66 -15.73 4.48
N PHE A 195 -9.86 -16.20 4.23
CA PHE A 195 -10.29 -17.56 4.52
C PHE A 195 -10.62 -18.29 3.22
N TYR A 196 -10.12 -19.50 3.07
CA TYR A 196 -10.55 -20.48 2.09
C TYR A 196 -11.19 -21.62 2.87
N ASP A 197 -12.51 -21.70 2.80
CA ASP A 197 -13.32 -22.59 3.64
C ASP A 197 -14.00 -23.68 2.81
N SER A 198 -13.99 -24.91 3.31
CA SER A 198 -14.65 -26.08 2.72
C SER A 198 -15.38 -26.87 3.79
N GLU A 199 -16.12 -27.93 3.41
CA GLU A 199 -16.79 -28.82 4.37
C GLU A 199 -15.81 -29.61 5.26
N VAL A 200 -14.54 -29.74 4.85
CA VAL A 200 -13.57 -30.63 5.54
C VAL A 200 -12.50 -29.87 6.29
N ASP A 201 -12.12 -28.67 5.83
CA ASP A 201 -11.09 -27.86 6.46
C ASP A 201 -11.16 -26.38 6.03
N GLN A 202 -10.34 -25.55 6.68
CA GLN A 202 -10.18 -24.14 6.37
C GLN A 202 -8.70 -23.78 6.31
N ILE A 203 -8.31 -22.96 5.33
CA ILE A 203 -7.02 -22.29 5.26
C ILE A 203 -7.25 -20.83 5.61
N GLU A 204 -6.54 -20.31 6.61
CA GLU A 204 -6.51 -18.89 6.94
C GLU A 204 -5.11 -18.31 6.72
N ILE A 205 -5.03 -17.16 6.06
CA ILE A 205 -3.84 -16.30 6.09
C ILE A 205 -4.22 -14.96 6.72
N LYS A 206 -3.33 -14.43 7.60
CA LYS A 206 -3.65 -13.26 8.42
C LYS A 206 -2.46 -12.33 8.57
N HIS A 207 -2.71 -11.04 8.45
CA HIS A 207 -1.79 -9.98 8.80
C HIS A 207 -2.39 -9.11 9.90
N THR A 208 -1.62 -8.87 10.97
CA THR A 208 -2.00 -7.96 12.06
C THR A 208 -0.94 -6.88 12.21
N ALA A 209 -1.32 -5.62 12.02
CA ALA A 209 -0.47 -4.49 12.34
C ALA A 209 -0.50 -4.22 13.85
N HIS A 210 0.68 -4.09 14.47
CA HIS A 210 0.78 -3.73 15.90
C HIS A 210 0.81 -2.21 16.10
N SER A 211 1.27 -1.46 15.09
CA SER A 211 1.34 0.00 15.12
C SER A 211 1.39 0.56 13.69
N ARG A 212 1.31 1.90 13.57
CA ARG A 212 1.53 2.60 12.29
C ARG A 212 3.01 2.73 11.90
N GLU A 213 3.93 2.32 12.76
CA GLU A 213 5.37 2.41 12.51
C GLU A 213 5.82 1.55 11.32
N GLY A 214 5.11 0.44 11.05
CA GLY A 214 5.38 -0.41 9.89
C GLY A 214 5.32 0.34 8.55
N PHE A 215 4.40 1.31 8.41
CA PHE A 215 4.31 2.14 7.20
C PHE A 215 5.51 3.09 7.09
N ALA A 216 5.90 3.73 8.20
CA ALA A 216 7.01 4.66 8.24
C ALA A 216 8.35 3.95 8.03
N LEU A 217 8.55 2.79 8.66
CA LEU A 217 9.73 1.96 8.44
C LEU A 217 9.85 1.54 6.97
N GLY A 218 8.76 1.06 6.39
CA GLY A 218 8.76 0.65 4.98
C GLY A 218 9.04 1.81 4.03
N ALA A 219 8.57 3.02 4.34
CA ALA A 219 8.89 4.22 3.56
C ALA A 219 10.39 4.54 3.61
N VAL A 220 11.03 4.45 4.80
CA VAL A 220 12.48 4.66 4.94
C VAL A 220 13.26 3.57 4.18
N VAL A 221 12.87 2.29 4.31
CA VAL A 221 13.50 1.19 3.58
C VAL A 221 13.35 1.35 2.07
N ALA A 222 12.18 1.77 1.57
CA ALA A 222 11.98 2.04 0.16
C ALA A 222 12.85 3.21 -0.34
N ALA A 223 13.00 4.27 0.46
CA ALA A 223 13.87 5.39 0.16
C ALA A 223 15.35 4.96 0.10
N GLU A 224 15.82 4.16 1.07
CA GLU A 224 17.17 3.57 1.07
C GLU A 224 17.42 2.74 -0.20
N TRP A 225 16.43 1.93 -0.56
CA TRP A 225 16.51 1.06 -1.73
C TRP A 225 16.55 1.83 -3.04
N LEU A 226 15.83 2.97 -3.13
CA LEU A 226 15.67 3.75 -4.36
C LEU A 226 16.91 4.55 -4.74
N VAL A 227 17.76 4.96 -3.78
CA VAL A 227 18.96 5.75 -4.03
C VAL A 227 19.87 5.03 -5.04
N GLY A 228 20.29 5.76 -6.08
CA GLY A 228 21.17 5.24 -7.15
C GLY A 228 20.46 4.43 -8.23
N LYS A 229 19.15 4.22 -8.14
CA LYS A 229 18.37 3.54 -9.19
C LYS A 229 17.70 4.56 -10.12
N LYS A 230 17.30 4.13 -11.31
CA LYS A 230 16.60 4.94 -12.30
C LYS A 230 15.38 4.19 -12.83
N GLY A 231 14.24 4.87 -12.89
CA GLY A 231 12.98 4.32 -13.35
C GLY A 231 11.85 4.42 -12.33
N VAL A 232 10.71 3.86 -12.67
CA VAL A 232 9.52 3.75 -11.81
C VAL A 232 9.49 2.34 -11.22
N PHE A 233 9.36 2.27 -9.91
CA PHE A 233 9.41 1.01 -9.15
C PHE A 233 8.23 0.88 -8.21
N THR A 234 8.06 -0.30 -7.65
CA THR A 234 7.01 -0.67 -6.72
C THR A 234 7.60 -1.25 -5.42
N MET A 235 6.77 -1.46 -4.42
CA MET A 235 7.19 -2.18 -3.21
C MET A 235 7.59 -3.65 -3.49
N LYS A 236 7.09 -4.27 -4.58
CA LYS A 236 7.56 -5.60 -5.02
C LYS A 236 9.03 -5.59 -5.41
N ASP A 237 9.47 -4.53 -6.10
CA ASP A 237 10.88 -4.35 -6.47
C ASP A 237 11.76 -4.15 -5.24
N VAL A 238 11.30 -3.31 -4.29
CA VAL A 238 11.99 -3.06 -3.01
C VAL A 238 12.21 -4.35 -2.23
N LEU A 239 11.22 -5.24 -2.22
CA LEU A 239 11.25 -6.51 -1.49
C LEU A 239 11.88 -7.67 -2.29
N GLY A 240 12.26 -7.45 -3.57
CA GLY A 240 12.80 -8.50 -4.42
C GLY A 240 11.77 -9.61 -4.76
N LEU A 241 10.49 -9.25 -4.80
CA LEU A 241 9.36 -10.16 -5.06
C LEU A 241 8.92 -10.17 -6.53
N THR A 242 9.55 -9.38 -7.38
CA THR A 242 9.33 -9.42 -8.83
C THR A 242 9.95 -10.70 -9.38
N SER A 243 9.12 -11.54 -10.02
CA SER A 243 9.62 -12.72 -10.76
C SER A 243 10.59 -12.24 -11.84
N LYS A 244 11.78 -12.85 -11.86
CA LYS A 244 12.72 -12.70 -12.97
C LYS A 244 12.18 -13.38 -14.22
#